data_17888ff18faa26eaf2857e312441fca4
#
_entry.id   17888ff18faa26eaf2857e312441fca4
#
_cell.length_a   1.000
_cell.length_b   1.000
_cell.length_c   1.000
_cell.angle_alpha   90.00
_cell.angle_beta   90.00
_cell.angle_gamma   90.00
#
_symmetry.space_group_name_H-M   'P 1'
#
loop_
_entity.id
_entity.type
_entity.pdbx_description
1 polymer ?
#
loop_
_entity_poly.entity_id
_entity_poly.type
_entity_poly.pdbx_seq_one_letter_code
_entity_poly.pdbx_strand_id
1 'polypeptide(L)'
;MGGALLLALCLCSCGDKEKEAGAAEAGKSERLSPVESYEELLSLRLKEVEQMTDLVVSIQDRTAGEALMNELGRLTEKFKFYDMNCGRLMALNPRVHEESRKMHPAFHSILRERVDKARDRMMSGILKLHEFRYYDSDVIRNDLEKCGLSLTDERVALYLNNKIKPFLKAYLEQYSTMVDMLEGIDNKVAADAYAVSVALQGRMVREQMNNIARMEKKYGDWIPGFERHFHDGLEKMRRKAEDERKRAFRALLK
;
A
#
# COMPACT_ATOMS: atom_id res chain seq x y z
N MET A 1 -3.31 8.88 -20.55
CA MET A 1 -2.00 8.25 -20.30
C MET A 1 -1.37 8.58 -18.93
N GLY A 2 -2.05 9.30 -18.03
CA GLY A 2 -1.50 9.77 -16.75
C GLY A 2 -1.45 8.77 -15.59
N GLY A 3 -1.78 7.49 -15.79
CA GLY A 3 -1.82 6.51 -14.71
C GLY A 3 -0.53 5.73 -14.44
N ALA A 4 0.53 5.98 -15.23
CA ALA A 4 1.69 5.10 -15.27
C ALA A 4 2.63 5.21 -14.05
N LEU A 5 2.73 6.37 -13.39
CA LEU A 5 3.70 6.54 -12.31
C LEU A 5 3.28 5.85 -11.01
N LEU A 6 2.01 5.95 -10.62
CA LEU A 6 1.46 5.22 -9.47
C LEU A 6 1.38 3.70 -9.74
N LEU A 7 1.10 3.29 -10.99
CA LEU A 7 1.17 1.89 -11.41
C LEU A 7 2.62 1.38 -11.52
N ALA A 8 3.59 2.21 -11.95
CA ALA A 8 5.01 1.84 -12.00
C ALA A 8 5.60 1.61 -10.60
N LEU A 9 5.09 2.27 -9.57
CA LEU A 9 5.42 1.98 -8.17
C LEU A 9 4.84 0.63 -7.69
N CYS A 10 3.79 0.11 -8.37
CA CYS A 10 3.19 -1.19 -8.06
C CYS A 10 3.74 -2.34 -8.90
N LEU A 11 4.40 -2.08 -10.03
CA LEU A 11 4.79 -3.09 -11.00
C LEU A 11 6.30 -3.23 -11.11
N CYS A 12 6.92 -3.94 -10.17
CA CYS A 12 8.07 -4.80 -10.46
C CYS A 12 7.57 -6.16 -11.00
N SER A 13 6.56 -6.16 -11.88
CA SER A 13 6.03 -7.38 -12.50
C SER A 13 5.83 -7.16 -13.98
N CYS A 14 6.72 -7.77 -14.73
CA CYS A 14 6.62 -8.35 -16.07
C CYS A 14 5.65 -7.75 -17.09
N GLY A 15 6.20 -7.53 -18.27
CA GLY A 15 5.46 -7.83 -19.51
C GLY A 15 5.43 -6.75 -20.56
N ASP A 16 6.20 -7.06 -21.53
CA ASP A 16 6.06 -7.05 -22.99
C ASP A 16 6.27 -5.80 -23.82
N LYS A 17 7.34 -5.94 -24.64
CA LYS A 17 7.54 -5.57 -26.07
C LYS A 17 7.33 -4.11 -26.47
N GLU A 18 8.16 -3.49 -27.23
CA GLU A 18 8.99 -3.75 -28.41
C GLU A 18 9.96 -2.60 -28.69
N LYS A 19 11.13 -2.99 -29.17
CA LYS A 19 12.02 -2.66 -30.28
C LYS A 19 12.77 -1.32 -30.38
N GLU A 20 14.08 -1.56 -30.52
CA GLU A 20 15.14 -0.97 -31.39
C GLU A 20 15.49 0.53 -31.19
N ALA A 21 16.68 0.91 -31.08
CA ALA A 21 18.04 0.68 -31.53
C ALA A 21 18.92 1.90 -31.13
N GLY A 22 20.21 1.70 -31.00
CA GLY A 22 21.19 2.81 -31.04
C GLY A 22 22.31 2.73 -30.01
N ALA A 23 23.41 2.09 -30.39
CA ALA A 23 24.67 2.08 -29.68
C ALA A 23 25.41 3.41 -29.88
N ALA A 24 25.96 3.98 -28.79
CA ALA A 24 26.99 5.01 -28.87
C ALA A 24 28.09 4.68 -27.85
N GLU A 25 29.32 4.71 -28.32
CA GLU A 25 30.56 4.43 -27.61
C GLU A 25 30.80 5.45 -26.49
N ALA A 26 31.30 4.97 -25.34
CA ALA A 26 31.83 5.81 -24.29
C ALA A 26 33.07 5.17 -23.63
N GLY A 27 34.00 6.02 -23.31
CA GLY A 27 35.37 5.75 -22.87
C GLY A 27 35.51 4.86 -21.63
N LYS A 28 36.72 4.36 -21.43
CA LYS A 28 37.15 3.47 -20.37
C LYS A 28 36.98 4.10 -18.97
N SER A 29 35.83 3.96 -18.41
CA SER A 29 35.52 3.87 -16.98
C SER A 29 35.40 2.37 -16.67
N GLU A 30 35.77 1.90 -15.49
CA GLU A 30 35.46 0.55 -15.04
C GLU A 30 33.95 0.33 -15.28
N ARG A 31 33.64 -0.46 -16.32
CA ARG A 31 32.22 -0.67 -16.69
C ARG A 31 31.62 -1.57 -15.62
N LEU A 32 30.70 -1.04 -14.87
CA LEU A 32 29.86 -1.81 -13.97
C LEU A 32 29.29 -3.04 -14.71
N SER A 33 29.21 -4.16 -14.01
CA SER A 33 28.49 -5.32 -14.52
C SER A 33 27.02 -4.97 -14.81
N PRO A 34 26.32 -5.73 -15.66
CA PRO A 34 24.88 -5.49 -15.88
C PRO A 34 24.06 -5.49 -14.57
N VAL A 35 24.43 -6.35 -13.60
CA VAL A 35 23.77 -6.42 -12.29
C VAL A 35 24.01 -5.15 -11.49
N GLU A 36 25.26 -4.70 -11.37
CA GLU A 36 25.59 -3.46 -10.65
C GLU A 36 24.93 -2.24 -11.28
N SER A 37 24.94 -2.14 -12.61
CA SER A 37 24.26 -1.06 -13.35
C SER A 37 22.74 -1.08 -13.12
N TYR A 38 22.14 -2.26 -13.01
CA TYR A 38 20.71 -2.41 -12.72
C TYR A 38 20.37 -1.95 -11.30
N GLU A 39 21.19 -2.34 -10.32
CA GLU A 39 21.00 -1.95 -8.91
C GLU A 39 21.22 -0.46 -8.68
N GLU A 40 22.20 0.13 -9.39
CA GLU A 40 22.40 1.58 -9.38
C GLU A 40 21.16 2.32 -9.91
N LEU A 41 20.61 1.90 -11.05
CA LEU A 41 19.38 2.48 -11.61
C LEU A 41 18.19 2.33 -10.68
N LEU A 42 18.02 1.19 -10.02
CA LEU A 42 16.97 0.99 -9.01
C LEU A 42 17.14 1.95 -7.82
N SER A 43 18.37 2.14 -7.37
CA SER A 43 18.70 3.05 -6.26
C SER A 43 18.41 4.52 -6.63
N LEU A 44 18.75 4.93 -7.85
CA LEU A 44 18.47 6.26 -8.38
C LEU A 44 16.95 6.50 -8.52
N ARG A 45 16.21 5.51 -9.05
CA ARG A 45 14.73 5.57 -9.11
C ARG A 45 14.12 5.77 -7.73
N LEU A 46 14.57 4.98 -6.74
CA LEU A 46 14.07 5.10 -5.37
C LEU A 46 14.34 6.49 -4.79
N LYS A 47 15.56 7.02 -5.01
CA LYS A 47 15.91 8.36 -4.56
C LYS A 47 14.98 9.44 -5.11
N GLU A 48 14.65 9.38 -6.41
CA GLU A 48 13.71 10.36 -7.00
C GLU A 48 12.30 10.18 -6.42
N VAL A 49 11.85 8.94 -6.18
CA VAL A 49 10.54 8.69 -5.54
C VAL A 49 10.50 9.25 -4.11
N GLU A 50 11.55 9.06 -3.33
CA GLU A 50 11.63 9.61 -1.97
C GLU A 50 11.61 11.14 -1.98
N GLN A 51 12.36 11.77 -2.88
CA GLN A 51 12.36 13.23 -3.04
C GLN A 51 10.99 13.77 -3.48
N MET A 52 10.35 13.14 -4.47
CA MET A 52 8.96 13.48 -4.87
C MET A 52 8.00 13.34 -3.69
N THR A 53 8.16 12.29 -2.89
CA THR A 53 7.35 12.05 -1.69
C THR A 53 7.52 13.19 -0.69
N ASP A 54 8.75 13.59 -0.40
CA ASP A 54 9.04 14.67 0.53
C ASP A 54 8.47 16.00 0.05
N LEU A 55 8.55 16.31 -1.25
CA LEU A 55 7.90 17.50 -1.83
C LEU A 55 6.38 17.46 -1.64
N VAL A 56 5.72 16.37 -2.04
CA VAL A 56 4.26 16.25 -1.95
C VAL A 56 3.77 16.37 -0.50
N VAL A 57 4.48 15.73 0.44
CA VAL A 57 4.13 15.78 1.87
C VAL A 57 4.35 17.16 2.48
N SER A 58 5.31 17.93 1.96
CA SER A 58 5.63 19.27 2.46
C SER A 58 4.63 20.36 2.04
N ILE A 59 3.73 20.08 1.08
CA ILE A 59 2.71 21.04 0.64
C ILE A 59 1.70 21.26 1.75
N GLN A 60 1.68 22.48 2.30
CA GLN A 60 0.80 22.85 3.41
C GLN A 60 -0.22 23.94 3.03
N ASP A 61 0.04 24.67 1.96
CA ASP A 61 -0.82 25.72 1.43
C ASP A 61 -0.63 25.89 -0.08
N ARG A 62 -1.42 26.77 -0.68
CA ARG A 62 -1.39 27.07 -2.12
C ARG A 62 -0.03 27.57 -2.59
N THR A 63 0.53 28.56 -1.91
CA THR A 63 1.77 29.24 -2.31
C THR A 63 2.96 28.27 -2.28
N ALA A 64 3.09 27.50 -1.20
CA ALA A 64 4.10 26.48 -1.07
C ALA A 64 3.93 25.39 -2.15
N GLY A 65 2.70 24.96 -2.41
CA GLY A 65 2.40 23.94 -3.42
C GLY A 65 2.78 24.40 -4.82
N GLU A 66 2.32 25.57 -5.25
CA GLU A 66 2.62 26.11 -6.59
C GLU A 66 4.14 26.30 -6.81
N ALA A 67 4.89 26.75 -5.79
CA ALA A 67 6.34 26.89 -5.86
C ALA A 67 7.09 25.57 -6.06
N LEU A 68 6.55 24.46 -5.57
CA LEU A 68 7.19 23.14 -5.64
C LEU A 68 6.89 22.37 -6.94
N MET A 69 5.90 22.78 -7.73
CA MET A 69 5.45 22.00 -8.90
C MET A 69 6.54 21.86 -9.97
N ASN A 70 7.34 22.90 -10.22
CA ASN A 70 8.45 22.81 -11.16
C ASN A 70 9.48 21.76 -10.75
N GLU A 71 9.84 21.69 -9.46
CA GLU A 71 10.79 20.71 -8.95
C GLU A 71 10.20 19.30 -9.00
N LEU A 72 8.91 19.15 -8.67
CA LEU A 72 8.20 17.88 -8.80
C LEU A 72 8.21 17.38 -10.25
N GLY A 73 7.96 18.25 -11.21
CA GLY A 73 8.08 17.93 -12.64
C GLY A 73 9.47 17.45 -13.02
N ARG A 74 10.52 18.15 -12.56
CA ARG A 74 11.92 17.78 -12.82
C ARG A 74 12.27 16.41 -12.24
N LEU A 75 11.84 16.11 -11.02
CA LEU A 75 12.07 14.80 -10.39
C LEU A 75 11.30 13.69 -11.13
N THR A 76 10.09 13.99 -11.59
CA THR A 76 9.29 13.06 -12.40
C THR A 76 9.99 12.68 -13.70
N GLU A 77 10.58 13.65 -14.40
CA GLU A 77 11.32 13.37 -15.63
C GLU A 77 12.60 12.56 -15.37
N LYS A 78 13.31 12.83 -14.28
CA LYS A 78 14.45 11.99 -13.87
C LYS A 78 14.01 10.55 -13.55
N PHE A 79 12.92 10.39 -12.79
CA PHE A 79 12.37 9.07 -12.52
C PHE A 79 12.06 8.31 -13.80
N LYS A 80 11.36 8.94 -14.76
CA LYS A 80 11.05 8.36 -16.07
C LYS A 80 12.31 7.96 -16.83
N PHE A 81 13.34 8.81 -16.79
CA PHE A 81 14.63 8.49 -17.42
C PHE A 81 15.27 7.23 -16.83
N TYR A 82 15.35 7.12 -15.51
CA TYR A 82 15.89 5.94 -14.86
C TYR A 82 15.02 4.69 -15.08
N ASP A 83 13.70 4.84 -15.06
CA ASP A 83 12.76 3.76 -15.35
C ASP A 83 12.93 3.22 -16.77
N MET A 84 13.05 4.10 -17.75
CA MET A 84 13.31 3.72 -19.14
C MET A 84 14.66 2.99 -19.30
N ASN A 85 15.72 3.45 -18.60
CA ASN A 85 17.03 2.80 -18.65
C ASN A 85 17.01 1.43 -17.95
N CYS A 86 16.29 1.27 -16.85
CA CYS A 86 16.03 -0.05 -16.26
C CYS A 86 15.37 -0.98 -17.28
N GLY A 87 14.32 -0.52 -17.98
CA GLY A 87 13.63 -1.28 -19.02
C GLY A 87 14.56 -1.68 -20.17
N ARG A 88 15.41 -0.76 -20.66
CA ARG A 88 16.41 -1.05 -21.68
C ARG A 88 17.42 -2.09 -21.22
N LEU A 89 17.94 -1.96 -20.01
CA LEU A 89 18.92 -2.91 -19.46
C LEU A 89 18.30 -4.30 -19.30
N MET A 90 17.05 -4.39 -18.84
CA MET A 90 16.32 -5.66 -18.77
C MET A 90 16.05 -6.26 -20.15
N ALA A 91 15.78 -5.46 -21.17
CA ALA A 91 15.60 -5.93 -22.54
C ALA A 91 16.91 -6.53 -23.12
N LEU A 92 18.05 -5.91 -22.80
CA LEU A 92 19.39 -6.39 -23.20
C LEU A 92 19.86 -7.61 -22.39
N ASN A 93 19.46 -7.67 -21.12
CA ASN A 93 19.83 -8.72 -20.16
C ASN A 93 18.57 -9.24 -19.45
N PRO A 94 17.79 -10.13 -20.07
CA PRO A 94 16.48 -10.54 -19.53
C PRO A 94 16.52 -11.20 -18.14
N ARG A 95 17.69 -11.71 -17.74
CA ARG A 95 17.88 -12.34 -16.43
C ARG A 95 18.46 -11.41 -15.36
N VAL A 96 18.82 -10.17 -15.69
CA VAL A 96 19.52 -9.26 -14.78
C VAL A 96 18.76 -9.04 -13.47
N HIS A 97 17.43 -8.96 -13.51
CA HIS A 97 16.62 -8.81 -12.30
C HIS A 97 16.69 -10.05 -11.40
N GLU A 98 16.61 -11.24 -12.00
CA GLU A 98 16.68 -12.51 -11.27
C GLU A 98 18.07 -12.74 -10.68
N GLU A 99 19.11 -12.45 -11.46
CA GLU A 99 20.50 -12.55 -11.04
C GLU A 99 20.81 -11.58 -9.88
N SER A 100 20.40 -10.31 -10.00
CA SER A 100 20.54 -9.33 -8.92
C SER A 100 19.83 -9.80 -7.63
N ARG A 101 18.62 -10.33 -7.72
CA ARG A 101 17.91 -10.85 -6.55
C ARG A 101 18.59 -12.07 -5.90
N LYS A 102 19.24 -12.91 -6.70
CA LYS A 102 19.97 -14.07 -6.19
C LYS A 102 21.29 -13.66 -5.56
N MET A 103 22.01 -12.72 -6.17
CA MET A 103 23.31 -12.25 -5.71
C MET A 103 23.19 -11.34 -4.48
N HIS A 104 22.20 -10.44 -4.49
CA HIS A 104 22.04 -9.41 -3.46
C HIS A 104 20.63 -9.37 -2.85
N PRO A 105 20.16 -10.45 -2.20
CA PRO A 105 18.78 -10.52 -1.67
C PRO A 105 18.50 -9.45 -0.61
N ALA A 106 19.50 -9.07 0.19
CA ALA A 106 19.36 -8.02 1.20
C ALA A 106 19.09 -6.64 0.56
N PHE A 107 19.77 -6.31 -0.54
CA PHE A 107 19.52 -5.09 -1.30
C PHE A 107 18.05 -5.00 -1.74
N HIS A 108 17.52 -6.07 -2.35
CA HIS A 108 16.15 -6.10 -2.81
C HIS A 108 15.11 -6.05 -1.68
N SER A 109 15.41 -6.62 -0.50
CA SER A 109 14.56 -6.51 0.68
C SER A 109 14.47 -5.07 1.17
N ILE A 110 15.62 -4.40 1.32
CA ILE A 110 15.71 -3.00 1.75
C ILE A 110 15.03 -2.07 0.72
N LEU A 111 15.30 -2.30 -0.56
CA LEU A 111 14.71 -1.53 -1.65
C LEU A 111 13.17 -1.59 -1.60
N ARG A 112 12.62 -2.81 -1.45
CA ARG A 112 11.16 -3.02 -1.35
C ARG A 112 10.58 -2.27 -0.16
N GLU A 113 11.16 -2.42 1.03
CA GLU A 113 10.69 -1.73 2.24
C GLU A 113 10.67 -0.21 2.05
N ARG A 114 11.73 0.36 1.50
CA ARG A 114 11.84 1.80 1.24
C ARG A 114 10.82 2.27 0.19
N VAL A 115 10.62 1.51 -0.90
CA VAL A 115 9.59 1.80 -1.92
C VAL A 115 8.21 1.78 -1.31
N ASP A 116 7.88 0.76 -0.51
CA ASP A 116 6.57 0.64 0.13
C ASP A 116 6.33 1.81 1.10
N LYS A 117 7.34 2.18 1.90
CA LYS A 117 7.27 3.32 2.82
C LYS A 117 7.11 4.66 2.08
N ALA A 118 7.88 4.89 1.01
CA ALA A 118 7.77 6.09 0.20
C ALA A 118 6.39 6.18 -0.47
N ARG A 119 5.91 5.09 -1.05
CA ARG A 119 4.56 5.00 -1.64
C ARG A 119 3.47 5.36 -0.64
N ASP A 120 3.51 4.78 0.56
CA ASP A 120 2.49 5.03 1.59
C ASP A 120 2.50 6.49 2.07
N ARG A 121 3.69 7.08 2.22
CA ARG A 121 3.83 8.51 2.55
C ARG A 121 3.32 9.40 1.43
N MET A 122 3.68 9.11 0.17
CA MET A 122 3.23 9.85 -1.00
C MET A 122 1.71 9.82 -1.11
N MET A 123 1.11 8.62 -1.01
CA MET A 123 -0.34 8.47 -1.03
C MET A 123 -1.04 9.25 0.08
N SER A 124 -0.48 9.25 1.29
CA SER A 124 -1.01 10.06 2.39
C SER A 124 -0.94 11.56 2.09
N GLY A 125 0.14 12.04 1.46
CA GLY A 125 0.29 13.42 1.02
C GLY A 125 -0.73 13.80 -0.05
N ILE A 126 -0.90 12.95 -1.07
CA ILE A 126 -1.85 13.19 -2.17
C ILE A 126 -3.29 13.16 -1.65
N LEU A 127 -3.63 12.24 -0.74
CA LEU A 127 -4.95 12.20 -0.10
C LEU A 127 -5.23 13.48 0.68
N LYS A 128 -4.24 13.99 1.42
CA LYS A 128 -4.36 15.27 2.10
C LYS A 128 -4.62 16.44 1.12
N LEU A 129 -3.87 16.49 0.01
CA LEU A 129 -4.10 17.51 -1.03
C LEU A 129 -5.49 17.41 -1.63
N HIS A 130 -5.97 16.20 -1.85
CA HIS A 130 -7.33 15.96 -2.34
C HIS A 130 -8.40 16.39 -1.32
N GLU A 131 -8.23 16.09 -0.01
CA GLU A 131 -9.10 16.58 1.08
C GLU A 131 -9.22 18.10 1.08
N PHE A 132 -8.10 18.81 0.86
CA PHE A 132 -8.05 20.27 0.79
C PHE A 132 -8.36 20.83 -0.60
N ARG A 133 -8.91 20.03 -1.53
CA ARG A 133 -9.22 20.39 -2.92
C ARG A 133 -8.03 21.07 -3.62
N TYR A 134 -6.82 20.58 -3.31
CA TYR A 134 -5.56 21.13 -3.82
C TYR A 134 -5.39 22.63 -3.50
N TYR A 135 -5.93 23.07 -2.36
CA TYR A 135 -5.96 24.48 -1.92
C TYR A 135 -6.57 25.43 -2.97
N ASP A 136 -7.58 24.93 -3.72
CA ASP A 136 -8.22 25.63 -4.85
C ASP A 136 -7.21 26.10 -5.92
N SER A 137 -6.10 25.38 -6.09
CA SER A 137 -5.07 25.64 -7.10
C SER A 137 -5.18 24.68 -8.27
N ASP A 138 -5.54 25.22 -9.44
CA ASP A 138 -5.50 24.45 -10.70
C ASP A 138 -4.06 24.11 -11.10
N VAL A 139 -3.07 24.91 -10.71
CA VAL A 139 -1.64 24.63 -10.97
C VAL A 139 -1.23 23.34 -10.27
N ILE A 140 -1.48 23.23 -8.97
CA ILE A 140 -1.16 22.04 -8.19
C ILE A 140 -1.87 20.81 -8.78
N ARG A 141 -3.17 20.93 -9.06
CA ARG A 141 -3.96 19.82 -9.61
C ARG A 141 -3.42 19.34 -10.95
N ASN A 142 -3.24 20.27 -11.89
CA ASN A 142 -2.81 19.95 -13.25
C ASN A 142 -1.38 19.40 -13.30
N ASP A 143 -0.48 19.93 -12.48
CA ASP A 143 0.91 19.48 -12.47
C ASP A 143 1.06 18.12 -11.78
N LEU A 144 0.30 17.83 -10.70
CA LEU A 144 0.20 16.49 -10.16
C LEU A 144 -0.36 15.50 -11.19
N GLU A 145 -1.33 15.91 -12.01
CA GLU A 145 -1.85 15.08 -13.10
C GLU A 145 -0.79 14.79 -14.16
N LYS A 146 -0.04 15.79 -14.61
CA LYS A 146 1.08 15.62 -15.56
C LYS A 146 2.16 14.69 -15.00
N CYS A 147 2.40 14.73 -13.70
CA CYS A 147 3.30 13.84 -12.99
C CYS A 147 2.72 12.43 -12.80
N GLY A 148 1.45 12.18 -13.15
CA GLY A 148 0.76 10.91 -12.91
C GLY A 148 0.46 10.65 -11.44
N LEU A 149 0.43 11.70 -10.62
CA LEU A 149 0.20 11.64 -9.18
C LEU A 149 -1.21 12.09 -8.78
N SER A 150 -2.06 12.51 -9.74
CA SER A 150 -3.45 12.84 -9.43
C SER A 150 -4.25 11.59 -9.09
N LEU A 151 -5.15 11.73 -8.13
CA LEU A 151 -6.09 10.70 -7.77
C LEU A 151 -7.49 11.08 -8.26
N THR A 152 -8.13 10.16 -8.97
CA THR A 152 -9.58 10.18 -9.13
C THR A 152 -10.23 9.58 -7.88
N ASP A 153 -11.48 9.91 -7.60
CA ASP A 153 -12.23 9.35 -6.48
C ASP A 153 -12.24 7.82 -6.50
N GLU A 154 -12.30 7.22 -7.69
CA GLU A 154 -12.22 5.76 -7.87
C GLU A 154 -10.87 5.18 -7.41
N ARG A 155 -9.76 5.87 -7.69
CA ARG A 155 -8.42 5.45 -7.26
C ARG A 155 -8.23 5.63 -5.77
N VAL A 156 -8.76 6.70 -5.20
CA VAL A 156 -8.81 6.92 -3.75
C VAL A 156 -9.58 5.77 -3.10
N ALA A 157 -10.77 5.47 -3.60
CA ALA A 157 -11.60 4.38 -3.09
C ALA A 157 -10.89 3.02 -3.19
N LEU A 158 -10.24 2.72 -4.33
CA LEU A 158 -9.49 1.48 -4.52
C LEU A 158 -8.31 1.36 -3.54
N TYR A 159 -7.55 2.44 -3.37
CA TYR A 159 -6.42 2.47 -2.43
C TYR A 159 -6.90 2.24 -0.99
N LEU A 160 -7.94 2.95 -0.57
CA LEU A 160 -8.50 2.84 0.78
C LEU A 160 -9.09 1.45 1.02
N ASN A 161 -9.79 0.87 0.05
CA ASN A 161 -10.27 -0.51 0.11
C ASN A 161 -9.14 -1.51 0.32
N ASN A 162 -8.03 -1.35 -0.40
CA ASN A 162 -6.87 -2.21 -0.23
C ASN A 162 -6.18 -2.05 1.14
N LYS A 163 -6.18 -0.85 1.71
CA LYS A 163 -5.66 -0.58 3.07
C LYS A 163 -6.55 -1.17 4.16
N ILE A 164 -7.86 -1.16 3.96
CA ILE A 164 -8.84 -1.66 4.94
C ILE A 164 -8.91 -3.19 4.92
N LYS A 165 -8.82 -3.79 3.75
CA LYS A 165 -8.98 -5.23 3.54
C LYS A 165 -8.20 -6.14 4.50
N PRO A 166 -6.91 -5.88 4.82
CA PRO A 166 -6.18 -6.66 5.81
C PRO A 166 -6.78 -6.60 7.22
N PHE A 167 -7.23 -5.40 7.66
CA PHE A 167 -7.86 -5.24 8.99
C PHE A 167 -9.18 -6.01 9.06
N LEU A 168 -9.95 -5.98 7.98
CA LEU A 168 -11.20 -6.70 7.87
C LEU A 168 -10.99 -8.22 7.92
N LYS A 169 -9.98 -8.69 7.18
CA LYS A 169 -9.62 -10.11 7.18
C LYS A 169 -9.17 -10.56 8.58
N ALA A 170 -8.26 -9.82 9.21
CA ALA A 170 -7.80 -10.10 10.56
C ALA A 170 -8.95 -10.08 11.58
N TYR A 171 -9.88 -9.15 11.44
CA TYR A 171 -11.06 -9.06 12.30
C TYR A 171 -11.96 -10.31 12.18
N LEU A 172 -12.25 -10.76 10.95
CA LEU A 172 -13.04 -11.97 10.72
C LEU A 172 -12.33 -13.24 11.24
N GLU A 173 -11.03 -13.36 11.03
CA GLU A 173 -10.23 -14.49 11.51
C GLU A 173 -10.25 -14.55 13.04
N GLN A 174 -10.08 -13.42 13.73
CA GLN A 174 -10.12 -13.35 15.18
C GLN A 174 -11.51 -13.65 15.74
N TYR A 175 -12.56 -13.20 15.04
CA TYR A 175 -13.93 -13.54 15.42
C TYR A 175 -14.20 -15.03 15.25
N SER A 176 -13.75 -15.65 14.15
CA SER A 176 -13.89 -17.09 13.92
C SER A 176 -13.19 -17.86 15.03
N THR A 177 -11.95 -17.53 15.35
CA THR A 177 -11.18 -18.17 16.44
C THR A 177 -11.91 -18.05 17.79
N MET A 178 -12.50 -16.89 18.08
CA MET A 178 -13.28 -16.71 19.30
C MET A 178 -14.54 -17.57 19.32
N VAL A 179 -15.23 -17.70 18.18
CA VAL A 179 -16.41 -18.59 18.06
C VAL A 179 -16.01 -20.04 18.28
N ASP A 180 -14.91 -20.51 17.66
CA ASP A 180 -14.42 -21.89 17.80
C ASP A 180 -14.07 -22.21 19.27
N MET A 181 -13.46 -21.26 19.99
CA MET A 181 -13.22 -21.40 21.44
C MET A 181 -14.51 -21.49 22.25
N LEU A 182 -15.51 -20.65 21.91
CA LEU A 182 -16.81 -20.68 22.60
C LEU A 182 -17.59 -21.98 22.31
N GLU A 183 -17.48 -22.52 21.10
CA GLU A 183 -18.06 -23.81 20.72
C GLU A 183 -17.47 -24.97 21.55
N GLY A 184 -16.19 -24.88 21.91
CA GLY A 184 -15.51 -25.86 22.77
C GLY A 184 -15.89 -25.80 24.25
N ILE A 185 -16.68 -24.82 24.71
CA ILE A 185 -17.10 -24.69 26.11
C ILE A 185 -18.39 -25.47 26.33
N ASP A 186 -18.28 -26.69 26.88
CA ASP A 186 -19.39 -27.58 27.22
C ASP A 186 -19.54 -27.82 28.73
N ASN A 187 -18.53 -27.46 29.50
CA ASN A 187 -18.49 -27.62 30.96
C ASN A 187 -17.60 -26.56 31.61
N LYS A 188 -17.60 -26.51 32.94
CA LYS A 188 -16.83 -25.55 33.74
C LYS A 188 -15.33 -25.68 33.52
N VAL A 189 -14.79 -26.88 33.39
CA VAL A 189 -13.34 -27.09 33.21
C VAL A 189 -12.89 -26.51 31.85
N ALA A 190 -13.66 -26.73 30.80
CA ALA A 190 -13.41 -26.14 29.48
C ALA A 190 -13.54 -24.59 29.54
N ALA A 191 -14.52 -24.07 30.28
CA ALA A 191 -14.67 -22.63 30.44
C ALA A 191 -13.46 -21.99 31.14
N ASP A 192 -12.99 -22.60 32.23
CA ASP A 192 -11.81 -22.13 32.97
C ASP A 192 -10.55 -22.17 32.08
N ALA A 193 -10.41 -23.23 31.27
CA ALA A 193 -9.29 -23.40 30.33
C ALA A 193 -9.29 -22.36 29.21
N TYR A 194 -10.45 -22.00 28.67
CA TYR A 194 -10.56 -21.03 27.57
C TYR A 194 -10.73 -19.57 28.01
N ALA A 195 -11.01 -19.29 29.29
CA ALA A 195 -11.35 -17.95 29.78
C ALA A 195 -10.34 -16.89 29.38
N VAL A 196 -9.04 -17.14 29.59
CA VAL A 196 -7.96 -16.19 29.24
C VAL A 196 -7.86 -15.99 27.74
N SER A 197 -7.94 -17.08 26.98
CA SER A 197 -7.83 -17.05 25.51
C SER A 197 -9.01 -16.31 24.86
N VAL A 198 -10.23 -16.56 25.32
CA VAL A 198 -11.44 -15.85 24.87
C VAL A 198 -11.35 -14.36 25.21
N ALA A 199 -10.87 -14.01 26.41
CA ALA A 199 -10.70 -12.62 26.81
C ALA A 199 -9.63 -11.91 25.94
N LEU A 200 -8.53 -12.60 25.59
CA LEU A 200 -7.49 -12.08 24.73
C LEU A 200 -8.02 -11.85 23.31
N GLN A 201 -8.70 -12.83 22.73
CA GLN A 201 -9.33 -12.71 21.40
C GLN A 201 -10.35 -11.58 21.38
N GLY A 202 -11.15 -11.41 22.43
CA GLY A 202 -12.09 -10.31 22.55
C GLY A 202 -11.42 -8.93 22.55
N ARG A 203 -10.20 -8.79 23.10
CA ARG A 203 -9.42 -7.56 23.03
C ARG A 203 -8.91 -7.31 21.61
N MET A 204 -8.38 -8.33 20.95
CA MET A 204 -7.88 -8.24 19.58
C MET A 204 -9.01 -7.87 18.60
N VAL A 205 -10.17 -8.49 18.72
CA VAL A 205 -11.38 -8.15 17.95
C VAL A 205 -11.74 -6.67 18.16
N ARG A 206 -11.73 -6.19 19.40
CA ARG A 206 -12.06 -4.78 19.72
C ARG A 206 -11.04 -3.81 19.13
N GLU A 207 -9.76 -4.16 19.14
CA GLU A 207 -8.70 -3.36 18.53
C GLU A 207 -8.90 -3.21 17.03
N GLN A 208 -9.20 -4.30 16.32
CA GLN A 208 -9.50 -4.25 14.89
C GLN A 208 -10.75 -3.44 14.59
N MET A 209 -11.81 -3.58 15.39
CA MET A 209 -13.00 -2.73 15.28
C MET A 209 -12.67 -1.25 15.39
N ASN A 210 -11.85 -0.88 16.37
CA ASN A 210 -11.44 0.51 16.56
C ASN A 210 -10.63 1.04 15.38
N ASN A 211 -9.75 0.21 14.80
CA ASN A 211 -8.98 0.58 13.62
C ASN A 211 -9.90 0.80 12.41
N ILE A 212 -10.85 -0.11 12.18
CA ILE A 212 -11.85 0.02 11.11
C ILE A 212 -12.68 1.28 11.30
N ALA A 213 -13.23 1.51 12.51
CA ALA A 213 -14.04 2.68 12.81
C ALA A 213 -13.27 4.02 12.62
N ARG A 214 -11.96 4.05 12.93
CA ARG A 214 -11.11 5.21 12.64
C ARG A 214 -10.96 5.46 11.16
N MET A 215 -10.79 4.42 10.35
CA MET A 215 -10.69 4.54 8.90
C MET A 215 -12.03 4.95 8.30
N GLU A 216 -13.13 4.38 8.77
CA GLU A 216 -14.48 4.72 8.35
C GLU A 216 -14.83 6.18 8.66
N LYS A 217 -14.50 6.64 9.89
CA LYS A 217 -14.69 8.05 10.27
C LYS A 217 -13.87 9.01 9.40
N LYS A 218 -12.67 8.60 8.97
CA LYS A 218 -11.76 9.44 8.19
C LYS A 218 -12.06 9.42 6.70
N TYR A 219 -12.52 8.30 6.16
CA TYR A 219 -12.58 8.05 4.72
C TYR A 219 -13.94 7.52 4.24
N GLY A 220 -14.95 7.42 5.11
CA GLY A 220 -16.25 6.79 4.82
C GLY A 220 -16.94 7.35 3.58
N ASP A 221 -16.86 8.67 3.38
CA ASP A 221 -17.45 9.35 2.23
C ASP A 221 -16.81 8.95 0.88
N TRP A 222 -15.61 8.38 0.93
CA TRP A 222 -14.81 8.03 -0.25
C TRP A 222 -14.81 6.54 -0.58
N ILE A 223 -15.48 5.73 0.24
CA ILE A 223 -15.57 4.29 0.08
C ILE A 223 -17.03 3.85 -0.08
N PRO A 224 -17.68 4.19 -1.20
CA PRO A 224 -19.05 3.79 -1.43
C PRO A 224 -19.15 2.27 -1.50
N GLY A 225 -19.98 1.69 -0.64
CA GLY A 225 -20.23 0.24 -0.60
C GLY A 225 -19.29 -0.57 0.31
N PHE A 226 -18.38 0.09 1.04
CA PHE A 226 -17.55 -0.54 2.07
C PHE A 226 -18.40 -1.33 3.09
N GLU A 227 -19.52 -0.77 3.52
CA GLU A 227 -20.42 -1.40 4.47
C GLU A 227 -21.09 -2.67 3.95
N ARG A 228 -21.54 -2.70 2.68
CA ARG A 228 -22.44 -3.77 2.22
C ARG A 228 -21.81 -5.16 2.18
N HIS A 229 -20.64 -5.30 1.55
CA HIS A 229 -19.99 -6.62 1.41
C HIS A 229 -19.42 -7.14 2.72
N PHE A 230 -19.17 -6.22 3.65
CA PHE A 230 -18.53 -6.52 4.91
C PHE A 230 -19.52 -6.67 6.04
N HIS A 231 -20.57 -5.86 6.02
CA HIS A 231 -21.62 -5.83 7.03
C HIS A 231 -22.29 -7.20 7.18
N ASP A 232 -22.62 -7.87 6.08
CA ASP A 232 -23.32 -9.16 6.10
C ASP A 232 -22.43 -10.27 6.70
N GLY A 233 -21.15 -10.28 6.37
CA GLY A 233 -20.19 -11.26 6.93
C GLY A 233 -19.97 -11.03 8.43
N LEU A 234 -19.83 -9.78 8.85
CA LEU A 234 -19.67 -9.39 10.25
C LEU A 234 -20.92 -9.68 11.07
N GLU A 235 -22.09 -9.30 10.56
CA GLU A 235 -23.35 -9.52 11.25
C GLU A 235 -23.60 -11.02 11.47
N LYS A 236 -23.32 -11.84 10.47
CA LYS A 236 -23.40 -13.30 10.58
C LYS A 236 -22.47 -13.85 11.66
N MET A 237 -21.21 -13.39 11.70
CA MET A 237 -20.24 -13.82 12.70
C MET A 237 -20.59 -13.33 14.10
N ARG A 238 -21.06 -12.09 14.25
CA ARG A 238 -21.52 -11.54 15.53
C ARG A 238 -22.68 -12.33 16.09
N ARG A 239 -23.69 -12.65 15.27
CA ARG A 239 -24.84 -13.48 15.68
C ARG A 239 -24.37 -14.87 16.13
N LYS A 240 -23.49 -15.51 15.36
CA LYS A 240 -22.93 -16.82 15.73
C LYS A 240 -22.19 -16.74 17.07
N ALA A 241 -21.31 -15.74 17.27
CA ALA A 241 -20.58 -15.57 18.53
C ALA A 241 -21.53 -15.32 19.72
N GLU A 242 -22.60 -14.56 19.52
CA GLU A 242 -23.57 -14.31 20.58
C GLU A 242 -24.36 -15.58 20.96
N ASP A 243 -24.77 -16.37 19.97
CA ASP A 243 -25.48 -17.62 20.20
C ASP A 243 -24.60 -18.64 20.92
N GLU A 244 -23.33 -18.78 20.50
CA GLU A 244 -22.37 -19.67 21.18
C GLU A 244 -22.05 -19.19 22.60
N ARG A 245 -21.94 -17.88 22.82
CA ARG A 245 -21.79 -17.33 24.17
C ARG A 245 -22.97 -17.67 25.07
N LYS A 246 -24.22 -17.56 24.55
CA LYS A 246 -25.42 -17.93 25.29
C LYS A 246 -25.45 -19.43 25.58
N ARG A 247 -25.03 -20.27 24.61
CA ARG A 247 -24.93 -21.73 24.80
C ARG A 247 -23.91 -22.09 25.88
N ALA A 248 -22.69 -21.55 25.79
CA ALA A 248 -21.63 -21.77 26.76
C ALA A 248 -22.08 -21.34 28.18
N PHE A 249 -22.73 -20.18 28.29
CA PHE A 249 -23.26 -19.71 29.58
C PHE A 249 -24.31 -20.65 30.18
N ARG A 250 -25.22 -21.22 29.35
CA ARG A 250 -26.21 -22.21 29.82
C ARG A 250 -25.55 -23.51 30.24
N ALA A 251 -24.45 -23.94 29.59
CA ALA A 251 -23.72 -25.14 29.99
C ALA A 251 -23.02 -24.98 31.34
N LEU A 252 -22.64 -23.73 31.71
CA LEU A 252 -22.05 -23.42 33.02
C LEU A 252 -23.05 -23.39 34.19
N LEU A 253 -24.35 -23.26 33.88
CA LEU A 253 -25.42 -23.23 34.90
C LEU A 253 -26.00 -24.62 35.23
N LYS A 254 -25.59 -25.64 34.48
CA LYS A 254 -25.92 -27.07 34.74
C LYS A 254 -24.85 -27.76 35.55
#